data_952fe38cb624db8c83a8288a03a43cc4
#
_entry.id   952fe38cb624db8c83a8288a03a43cc4
#
_cell.length_a   1.000
_cell.length_b   1.000
_cell.length_c   1.000
_cell.angle_alpha   90.00
_cell.angle_beta   90.00
_cell.angle_gamma   90.00
#
_symmetry.space_group_name_H-M   'P 1'
#
loop_
_entity.id
_entity.type
_entity.pdbx_description
1 polymer ?
#
loop_
_entity_poly.entity_id
_entity_poly.type
_entity_poly.pdbx_seq_one_letter_code
_entity_poly.pdbx_strand_id
1 'polypeptide(L)'
;MADDDQNYAVFNSRMLIDTVGDITDEALKASRIKDIIGVLAGRIFNWGQRKSLFPLHLGIKCCALEMAAAGASRFDAERFGVFFRSSPRQCDVLLVNGPISKKFADPIVRLWEQLPEPYWCIAMGECAISCGPYFQSFNILEGVYTII
;
A
#
# COMPACT_ATOMS: atom_id res chain seq x y z
N MET A 1 17.42 -8.71 -25.69
CA MET A 1 16.50 -9.57 -24.96
C MET A 1 15.39 -8.67 -24.53
N ALA A 2 14.24 -8.93 -25.08
CA ALA A 2 13.16 -8.00 -25.27
C ALA A 2 12.40 -7.69 -23.99
N ASP A 3 12.00 -6.42 -23.95
CA ASP A 3 11.05 -5.80 -23.06
C ASP A 3 9.72 -6.57 -23.04
N ASP A 4 9.47 -7.32 -22.00
CA ASP A 4 8.15 -7.80 -21.62
C ASP A 4 7.55 -6.95 -20.50
N ASP A 5 7.61 -5.62 -20.70
CA ASP A 5 6.82 -4.67 -19.92
C ASP A 5 5.36 -4.64 -20.41
N GLN A 6 4.74 -5.79 -20.50
CA GLN A 6 3.44 -5.90 -21.08
C GLN A 6 2.36 -6.23 -20.04
N ASN A 7 1.54 -5.23 -19.77
CA ASN A 7 0.13 -5.36 -19.41
C ASN A 7 -0.23 -5.92 -18.04
N TYR A 8 0.35 -5.35 -17.00
CA TYR A 8 -0.43 -5.27 -15.78
C TYR A 8 -1.11 -3.91 -15.76
N ALA A 9 -2.41 -3.89 -15.93
CA ALA A 9 -3.21 -2.71 -15.66
C ALA A 9 -3.10 -2.42 -14.14
N VAL A 10 -2.02 -1.76 -13.76
CA VAL A 10 -1.91 -1.16 -12.45
C VAL A 10 -2.99 -0.08 -12.46
N PHE A 11 -4.02 -0.31 -11.69
CA PHE A 11 -5.07 0.66 -11.46
C PHE A 11 -4.46 1.81 -10.65
N ASN A 12 -3.66 2.61 -11.32
CA ASN A 12 -3.07 3.80 -10.75
C ASN A 12 -4.12 4.91 -10.85
N SER A 13 -4.43 5.54 -9.73
CA SER A 13 -5.36 6.68 -9.68
C SER A 13 -4.96 7.81 -10.64
N ARG A 14 -3.66 7.98 -10.92
CA ARG A 14 -3.16 8.91 -11.93
C ARG A 14 -3.56 8.50 -13.35
N MET A 15 -3.41 7.22 -13.69
CA MET A 15 -3.76 6.71 -15.02
C MET A 15 -5.25 6.87 -15.32
N LEU A 16 -6.11 6.68 -14.30
CA LEU A 16 -7.55 6.95 -14.44
C LEU A 16 -7.84 8.45 -14.56
N ILE A 17 -7.14 9.28 -13.82
CA ILE A 17 -7.29 10.74 -13.92
C ILE A 17 -6.82 11.21 -15.30
N ASP A 18 -5.71 10.67 -15.81
CA ASP A 18 -5.17 11.01 -17.12
C ASP A 18 -6.10 10.51 -18.24
N THR A 19 -6.59 9.26 -18.18
CA THR A 19 -7.53 8.75 -19.19
C THR A 19 -8.90 9.41 -19.14
N VAL A 20 -9.42 9.76 -17.96
CA VAL A 20 -10.64 10.57 -17.83
C VAL A 20 -10.36 12.01 -18.30
N GLY A 21 -9.17 12.53 -18.05
CA GLY A 21 -8.72 13.83 -18.54
C GLY A 21 -8.72 13.90 -20.07
N ASP A 22 -8.12 12.92 -20.72
CA ASP A 22 -8.04 12.84 -22.20
C ASP A 22 -9.43 12.72 -22.85
N ILE A 23 -10.32 11.89 -22.27
CA ILE A 23 -11.71 11.76 -22.75
C ILE A 23 -12.49 13.07 -22.57
N THR A 24 -12.23 13.80 -21.49
CA THR A 24 -12.90 15.08 -21.23
C THR A 24 -12.32 16.23 -22.06
N ASP A 25 -11.06 16.19 -22.46
CA ASP A 25 -10.41 17.21 -23.27
C ASP A 25 -10.99 17.27 -24.69
N GLU A 26 -11.37 16.14 -25.28
CA GLU A 26 -12.07 16.11 -26.56
C GLU A 26 -13.56 16.48 -26.45
N ALA A 27 -14.22 16.13 -25.34
CA ALA A 27 -15.65 16.30 -25.15
C ALA A 27 -16.06 17.67 -24.58
N LEU A 28 -15.18 18.36 -23.88
CA LEU A 28 -15.51 19.57 -23.10
C LEU A 28 -14.55 20.72 -23.42
N LYS A 29 -14.78 21.42 -24.53
CA LYS A 29 -14.08 22.69 -24.88
C LYS A 29 -14.45 23.90 -23.98
N ALA A 30 -15.28 23.72 -22.95
CA ALA A 30 -15.64 24.77 -22.03
C ALA A 30 -14.83 24.64 -20.72
N SER A 31 -13.86 25.51 -20.50
CA SER A 31 -12.88 25.47 -19.39
C SER A 31 -13.49 25.34 -17.99
N ARG A 32 -14.62 25.96 -17.72
CA ARG A 32 -15.27 25.94 -16.39
C ARG A 32 -15.86 24.59 -16.00
N ILE A 33 -16.39 23.85 -16.98
CA ILE A 33 -17.00 22.52 -16.73
C ILE A 33 -15.90 21.50 -16.44
N LYS A 34 -14.76 21.62 -17.11
CA LYS A 34 -13.59 20.78 -16.91
C LYS A 34 -13.04 20.86 -15.48
N ASP A 35 -12.95 22.09 -14.95
CA ASP A 35 -12.47 22.32 -13.56
C ASP A 35 -13.44 21.72 -12.54
N ILE A 36 -14.73 21.86 -12.74
CA ILE A 36 -15.76 21.33 -11.84
C ILE A 36 -15.75 19.79 -11.86
N ILE A 37 -15.64 19.18 -13.04
CA ILE A 37 -15.56 17.72 -13.19
C ILE A 37 -14.26 17.18 -12.57
N GLY A 38 -13.12 17.86 -12.77
CA GLY A 38 -11.85 17.49 -12.17
C GLY A 38 -11.89 17.49 -10.65
N VAL A 39 -12.46 18.53 -10.05
CA VAL A 39 -12.63 18.62 -8.59
C VAL A 39 -13.59 17.53 -8.07
N LEU A 40 -14.67 17.26 -8.77
CA LEU A 40 -15.64 16.23 -8.38
C LEU A 40 -15.04 14.83 -8.49
N ALA A 41 -14.35 14.54 -9.58
CA ALA A 41 -13.63 13.28 -9.79
C ALA A 41 -12.58 13.07 -8.69
N GLY A 42 -11.77 14.09 -8.39
CA GLY A 42 -10.78 14.03 -7.32
C GLY A 42 -11.39 13.72 -5.95
N ARG A 43 -12.56 14.30 -5.64
CA ARG A 43 -13.28 13.99 -4.39
C ARG A 43 -13.76 12.54 -4.33
N ILE A 44 -14.28 12.02 -5.44
CA ILE A 44 -14.75 10.63 -5.53
C ILE A 44 -13.59 9.66 -5.38
N PHE A 45 -12.45 9.92 -6.05
CA PHE A 45 -11.25 9.10 -5.91
C PHE A 45 -10.70 9.12 -4.50
N ASN A 46 -10.56 10.28 -3.89
CA ASN A 46 -10.09 10.40 -2.51
C ASN A 46 -11.02 9.71 -1.51
N TRP A 47 -12.33 9.76 -1.75
CA TRP A 47 -13.28 9.02 -0.94
C TRP A 47 -13.12 7.50 -1.13
N GLY A 48 -12.95 7.04 -2.37
CA GLY A 48 -12.71 5.64 -2.69
C GLY A 48 -11.45 5.10 -2.02
N GLN A 49 -10.32 5.80 -2.12
CA GLN A 49 -9.06 5.42 -1.49
C GLN A 49 -9.16 5.34 0.05
N ARG A 50 -9.90 6.25 0.68
CA ARG A 50 -10.13 6.21 2.13
C ARG A 50 -10.97 5.02 2.59
N LYS A 51 -11.80 4.47 1.71
CA LYS A 51 -12.72 3.36 2.01
C LYS A 51 -12.26 2.02 1.52
N SER A 52 -11.16 1.97 0.76
CA SER A 52 -10.59 0.73 0.26
C SER A 52 -9.09 0.74 0.46
N LEU A 53 -8.63 0.01 1.46
CA LEU A 53 -7.23 -0.12 1.83
C LEU A 53 -6.77 -1.54 1.53
N PHE A 54 -5.72 -1.67 0.73
CA PHE A 54 -5.16 -2.97 0.36
C PHE A 54 -3.77 -3.17 0.98
N PRO A 55 -3.68 -3.67 2.21
CA PRO A 55 -2.40 -3.90 2.83
C PRO A 55 -1.72 -5.16 2.30
N LEU A 56 -0.44 -5.02 1.97
CA LEU A 56 0.49 -6.14 1.82
C LEU A 56 0.88 -6.62 3.22
N HIS A 57 0.49 -7.84 3.57
CA HIS A 57 0.83 -8.40 4.86
C HIS A 57 2.23 -9.00 4.87
N LEU A 58 3.12 -8.40 5.63
CA LEU A 58 4.43 -8.95 5.92
C LEU A 58 4.41 -9.54 7.34
N GLY A 59 3.87 -10.75 7.44
CA GLY A 59 3.65 -11.45 8.70
C GLY A 59 4.91 -12.09 9.26
N ILE A 60 5.53 -11.44 10.26
CA ILE A 60 6.72 -11.93 10.93
C ILE A 60 6.42 -12.08 12.42
N LYS A 61 6.32 -13.29 12.93
CA LYS A 61 6.14 -13.57 14.36
C LYS A 61 4.71 -13.29 14.91
N CYS A 62 4.60 -12.98 16.21
CA CYS A 62 3.32 -12.94 16.95
C CYS A 62 2.35 -11.86 16.47
N CYS A 63 2.82 -10.69 16.03
CA CYS A 63 1.95 -9.65 15.49
C CYS A 63 1.23 -10.09 14.21
N ALA A 64 1.78 -11.07 13.48
CA ALA A 64 1.12 -11.67 12.33
C ALA A 64 -0.18 -12.39 12.70
N LEU A 65 -0.26 -12.98 13.88
CA LEU A 65 -1.46 -13.66 14.39
C LEU A 65 -2.56 -12.64 14.70
N GLU A 66 -2.21 -11.51 15.29
CA GLU A 66 -3.17 -10.43 15.55
C GLU A 66 -3.67 -9.79 14.25
N MET A 67 -2.78 -9.62 13.28
CA MET A 67 -3.17 -9.16 11.95
C MET A 67 -4.11 -10.15 11.26
N ALA A 68 -3.80 -11.45 11.32
CA ALA A 68 -4.66 -12.50 10.78
C ALA A 68 -6.02 -12.53 11.51
N ALA A 69 -6.04 -12.34 12.82
CA ALA A 69 -7.26 -12.26 13.60
C ALA A 69 -8.12 -11.02 13.22
N ALA A 70 -7.47 -9.90 12.90
CA ALA A 70 -8.16 -8.70 12.43
C ALA A 70 -8.87 -8.92 11.08
N GLY A 71 -8.26 -9.69 10.17
CA GLY A 71 -8.88 -10.07 8.89
C GLY A 71 -9.84 -11.26 8.97
N ALA A 72 -9.80 -12.02 10.08
CA ALA A 72 -10.65 -13.18 10.26
C ALA A 72 -12.07 -12.80 10.71
N SER A 73 -12.97 -13.78 10.71
CA SER A 73 -14.40 -13.61 11.00
C SER A 73 -14.72 -12.94 12.34
N ARG A 74 -13.80 -12.98 13.31
CA ARG A 74 -14.02 -12.38 14.63
C ARG A 74 -14.09 -10.85 14.58
N PHE A 75 -13.20 -10.21 13.80
CA PHE A 75 -13.11 -8.75 13.70
C PHE A 75 -13.53 -8.24 12.32
N ASP A 76 -13.35 -9.06 11.30
CA ASP A 76 -13.79 -8.81 9.93
C ASP A 76 -13.41 -7.42 9.41
N ALA A 77 -12.10 -7.18 9.29
CA ALA A 77 -11.56 -5.93 8.77
C ALA A 77 -12.04 -5.62 7.34
N GLU A 78 -12.42 -6.65 6.58
CA GLU A 78 -12.92 -6.52 5.20
C GLU A 78 -14.20 -5.67 5.14
N ARG A 79 -15.07 -5.74 6.12
CA ARG A 79 -16.29 -4.89 6.19
C ARG A 79 -15.98 -3.40 6.29
N PHE A 80 -14.77 -3.03 6.73
CA PHE A 80 -14.31 -1.65 6.76
C PHE A 80 -13.55 -1.23 5.49
N GLY A 81 -13.44 -2.13 4.51
CA GLY A 81 -12.75 -1.90 3.27
C GLY A 81 -11.23 -2.20 3.33
N VAL A 82 -10.78 -2.96 4.34
CA VAL A 82 -9.38 -3.38 4.47
C VAL A 82 -9.25 -4.81 3.95
N PHE A 83 -8.66 -4.97 2.78
CA PHE A 83 -8.53 -6.27 2.13
C PHE A 83 -7.07 -6.67 1.94
N PHE A 84 -6.61 -7.67 2.67
CA PHE A 84 -5.23 -8.14 2.61
C PHE A 84 -4.88 -8.77 1.25
N ARG A 85 -3.75 -8.38 0.69
CA ARG A 85 -3.22 -8.89 -0.57
C ARG A 85 -1.83 -9.46 -0.40
N SER A 86 -1.46 -10.41 -1.26
CA SER A 86 -0.15 -11.07 -1.23
C SER A 86 0.84 -10.49 -2.23
N SER A 87 0.36 -9.70 -3.20
CA SER A 87 1.22 -9.10 -4.21
C SER A 87 1.40 -7.61 -3.96
N PRO A 88 2.64 -7.09 -3.95
CA PRO A 88 2.90 -5.66 -3.75
C PRO A 88 2.27 -4.79 -4.84
N ARG A 89 2.13 -5.30 -6.05
CA ARG A 89 1.50 -4.59 -7.18
C ARG A 89 0.01 -4.30 -7.01
N GLN A 90 -0.62 -4.96 -6.03
CA GLN A 90 -2.06 -4.82 -5.74
C GLN A 90 -2.32 -4.17 -4.38
N CYS A 91 -1.29 -3.57 -3.78
CA CYS A 91 -1.35 -3.04 -2.43
C CYS A 91 -1.03 -1.55 -2.41
N ASP A 92 -1.69 -0.83 -1.49
CA ASP A 92 -1.46 0.59 -1.23
C ASP A 92 -0.63 0.79 0.04
N VAL A 93 -0.59 -0.22 0.91
CA VAL A 93 0.07 -0.16 2.21
C VAL A 93 0.96 -1.36 2.42
N LEU A 94 2.20 -1.11 2.83
CA LEU A 94 3.08 -2.14 3.38
C LEU A 94 2.85 -2.24 4.88
N LEU A 95 2.28 -3.35 5.33
CA LEU A 95 2.09 -3.62 6.75
C LEU A 95 3.19 -4.54 7.26
N VAL A 96 4.17 -3.98 7.96
CA VAL A 96 5.29 -4.72 8.52
C VAL A 96 5.01 -5.04 9.99
N ASN A 97 5.01 -6.31 10.34
CA ASN A 97 4.74 -6.75 11.70
C ASN A 97 5.76 -7.78 12.19
N GLY A 98 6.47 -7.41 13.23
CA GLY A 98 7.48 -8.24 13.87
C GLY A 98 8.92 -7.73 13.68
N PRO A 99 9.90 -8.44 14.27
CA PRO A 99 11.31 -8.05 14.20
C PRO A 99 11.90 -8.37 12.83
N ILE A 100 12.59 -7.40 12.25
CA ILE A 100 13.20 -7.51 10.93
C ILE A 100 14.65 -7.94 11.10
N SER A 101 15.03 -9.08 10.52
CA SER A 101 16.43 -9.48 10.46
C SER A 101 17.20 -8.70 9.38
N LYS A 102 18.49 -8.51 9.59
CA LYS A 102 19.36 -7.83 8.61
C LYS A 102 19.33 -8.47 7.22
N LYS A 103 19.19 -9.81 7.16
CA LYS A 103 19.05 -10.53 5.88
C LYS A 103 17.72 -10.30 5.17
N PHE A 104 16.70 -9.90 5.92
CA PHE A 104 15.36 -9.67 5.38
C PHE A 104 15.11 -8.20 5.02
N ALA A 105 16.05 -7.31 5.31
CA ALA A 105 15.96 -5.89 4.97
C ALA A 105 15.85 -5.66 3.46
N ASP A 106 16.76 -6.23 2.67
CA ASP A 106 16.76 -6.07 1.21
C ASP A 106 15.47 -6.54 0.53
N PRO A 107 14.90 -7.73 0.88
CA PRO A 107 13.57 -8.12 0.41
C PRO A 107 12.46 -7.11 0.75
N ILE A 108 12.47 -6.50 1.94
CA ILE A 108 11.47 -5.51 2.34
C ILE A 108 11.58 -4.25 1.48
N VAL A 109 12.79 -3.75 1.26
CA VAL A 109 13.02 -2.58 0.38
C VAL A 109 12.52 -2.87 -1.04
N ARG A 110 12.80 -4.06 -1.58
CA ARG A 110 12.31 -4.44 -2.90
C ARG A 110 10.79 -4.53 -2.98
N LEU A 111 10.13 -4.97 -1.91
CA LEU A 111 8.66 -4.97 -1.84
C LEU A 111 8.12 -3.54 -1.78
N TRP A 112 8.79 -2.65 -1.03
CA TRP A 112 8.45 -1.24 -0.94
C TRP A 112 8.52 -0.54 -2.30
N GLU A 113 9.59 -0.74 -3.05
CA GLU A 113 9.79 -0.18 -4.39
C GLU A 113 8.78 -0.69 -5.44
N GLN A 114 8.16 -1.84 -5.18
CA GLN A 114 7.17 -2.43 -6.06
C GLN A 114 5.73 -1.99 -5.80
N LEU A 115 5.50 -1.21 -4.76
CA LEU A 115 4.17 -0.68 -4.46
C LEU A 115 3.80 0.43 -5.46
N PRO A 116 2.54 0.49 -5.92
CA PRO A 116 2.06 1.59 -6.76
C PRO A 116 1.82 2.85 -5.93
N GLU A 117 2.21 4.00 -6.45
CA GLU A 117 1.91 5.29 -5.81
C GLU A 117 0.41 5.63 -5.84
N PRO A 118 -0.14 6.23 -4.80
CA PRO A 118 0.46 6.58 -3.50
C PRO A 118 0.47 5.39 -2.54
N TYR A 119 1.56 5.19 -1.82
CA TYR A 119 1.72 4.08 -0.89
C TYR A 119 2.21 4.53 0.48
N TRP A 120 1.92 3.74 1.51
CA TRP A 120 2.25 4.00 2.89
C TRP A 120 2.87 2.77 3.55
N CYS A 121 3.66 3.00 4.60
CA CYS A 121 4.17 1.93 5.46
C CYS A 121 3.55 2.05 6.86
N ILE A 122 3.08 0.93 7.39
CA ILE A 122 2.61 0.82 8.77
C ILE A 122 3.48 -0.19 9.50
N ALA A 123 4.23 0.26 10.51
CA ALA A 123 4.93 -0.60 11.44
C ALA A 123 3.96 -1.05 12.54
N MET A 124 3.65 -2.34 12.59
CA MET A 124 2.75 -2.91 13.58
C MET A 124 3.52 -3.66 14.66
N GLY A 125 3.32 -3.23 15.88
CA GLY A 125 3.91 -3.83 17.07
C GLY A 125 5.29 -3.30 17.43
N GLU A 126 5.68 -3.44 18.67
CA GLU A 126 6.90 -2.88 19.23
C GLU A 126 8.17 -3.34 18.50
N CYS A 127 8.20 -4.61 18.06
CA CYS A 127 9.35 -5.15 17.35
C CYS A 127 9.60 -4.48 16.00
N ALA A 128 8.55 -4.06 15.30
CA ALA A 128 8.67 -3.35 14.02
C ALA A 128 9.00 -1.86 14.21
N ILE A 129 8.56 -1.27 15.32
CA ILE A 129 8.75 0.14 15.64
C ILE A 129 10.15 0.40 16.20
N SER A 130 10.53 -0.33 17.26
CA SER A 130 11.73 -0.06 18.07
C SER A 130 12.52 -1.31 18.47
N CYS A 131 12.35 -2.41 17.70
CA CYS A 131 12.96 -3.70 18.01
C CYS A 131 12.46 -4.41 19.29
N GLY A 132 11.77 -3.71 20.21
CA GLY A 132 11.20 -4.27 21.42
C GLY A 132 12.16 -5.14 22.23
N PRO A 133 11.77 -6.39 22.56
CA PRO A 133 12.61 -7.30 23.36
C PRO A 133 13.90 -7.74 22.63
N TYR A 134 14.07 -7.42 21.37
CA TYR A 134 15.28 -7.73 20.57
C TYR A 134 16.24 -6.56 20.46
N PHE A 135 16.05 -5.52 21.23
CA PHE A 135 16.93 -4.35 21.27
C PHE A 135 18.40 -4.80 21.48
N GLN A 136 19.30 -4.20 20.72
CA GLN A 136 20.74 -4.56 20.70
C GLN A 136 21.06 -5.98 20.18
N SER A 137 20.12 -6.67 19.54
CA SER A 137 20.45 -7.95 18.89
C SER A 137 21.32 -7.72 17.65
N PHE A 138 22.41 -8.50 17.53
CA PHE A 138 23.36 -8.35 16.41
C PHE A 138 22.75 -8.62 15.04
N ASN A 139 21.66 -9.35 14.96
CA ASN A 139 21.06 -9.82 13.71
C ASN A 139 19.70 -9.18 13.38
N ILE A 140 19.16 -8.34 14.25
CA ILE A 140 17.88 -7.67 14.07
C ILE A 140 18.11 -6.17 13.91
N LEU A 141 17.29 -5.52 13.08
CA LEU A 141 17.30 -4.08 12.87
C LEU A 141 16.49 -3.38 13.98
N GLU A 142 16.86 -2.17 14.29
CA GLU A 142 16.23 -1.37 15.35
C GLU A 142 14.79 -0.94 15.04
N GLY A 143 14.34 -1.12 13.83
CA GLY A 143 12.98 -0.81 13.40
C GLY A 143 12.85 -0.67 11.88
N VAL A 144 11.62 -0.59 11.39
CA VAL A 144 11.32 -0.39 9.96
C VAL A 144 11.89 0.92 9.45
N TYR A 145 11.87 1.97 10.26
CA TYR A 145 12.36 3.30 9.91
C TYR A 145 13.84 3.36 9.53
N THR A 146 14.62 2.28 9.79
CA THR A 146 16.02 2.20 9.40
C THR A 146 16.23 1.84 7.93
N ILE A 147 15.16 1.35 7.28
CA ILE A 147 15.23 0.82 5.90
C ILE A 147 14.23 1.46 4.94
N ILE A 148 13.14 2.09 5.47
CA ILE A 148 12.09 2.76 4.69
C ILE A 148 11.89 4.19 5.16
#